data_29fae56c02335219123992d5306ae5c7
#
_entry.id   29fae56c02335219123992d5306ae5c7
#
_cell.length_a   1.000
_cell.length_b   1.000
_cell.length_c   1.000
_cell.angle_alpha   90.00
_cell.angle_beta   90.00
_cell.angle_gamma   90.00
#
_symmetry.space_group_name_H-M   'P 1'
#
loop_
_entity.id
_entity.type
_entity.pdbx_description
1 polymer ?
#
loop_
_entity_poly.entity_id
_entity_poly.type
_entity_poly.pdbx_seq_one_letter_code
_entity_poly.pdbx_strand_id
1 'polypeptide(L)'
;MFSLLAISLSLLLQSPFGFVRADVQPFNSYPNDFVDPTYIVAGKFSNATTGAQQSIISWAESISAYGPWSVTDKPFNAPSGDPKDYVSWAPYWWPNCTGVGNTTELTPQQIWVTCPYYQRDGQFNPDRLTVDNIGAFTNLSDAILYNALAYSFQNEPSSSYSQTIAKFVDAWFLNNATGMNPNLNYAQMERGPNGQVGSHTGVLDLKGMAKVVSGILILRQRNCTDWTEALDTQMIAWTNQYINWLETNKLGIDECASLNNHGSFCFNQLTSLKLLVNDVQGSINSSNTYFKGIYQGQINSTGDQPFEATRTHPYHYRNYNLAAMITNARILKYADPTSNPWNLTTKYGATIQDALNMVMTVDPNASDEEYAVAEIFPNIAAVASTYGDPDGKYVAFLQKAFPEYPWDGDFLWDQPLAGNPGSTDAGSNSTTGTTGTKDASGASAVKALTPLTLIVALIFGIGAVLL
;
A
#
# COMPACT_ATOMS: atom_id res chain seq x y z
N MET A 1 59.16 -11.54 22.86
CA MET A 1 57.76 -11.08 22.87
C MET A 1 57.30 -11.02 21.44
N PHE A 2 56.71 -12.10 20.96
CA PHE A 2 56.17 -12.19 19.59
C PHE A 2 54.65 -12.29 19.70
N SER A 3 53.95 -11.36 19.07
CA SER A 3 52.50 -11.32 19.00
C SER A 3 52.06 -12.06 17.72
N LEU A 4 51.33 -13.14 17.88
CA LEU A 4 50.74 -13.90 16.78
C LEU A 4 49.48 -13.18 16.28
N LEU A 5 49.52 -12.76 15.01
CA LEU A 5 48.32 -12.31 14.27
C LEU A 5 47.61 -13.54 13.70
N ALA A 6 46.41 -13.85 14.17
CA ALA A 6 45.56 -14.88 13.59
C ALA A 6 44.79 -14.27 12.42
N ILE A 7 45.11 -14.71 11.20
CA ILE A 7 44.35 -14.40 9.98
C ILE A 7 43.26 -15.46 9.83
N SER A 8 42.01 -15.09 10.07
CA SER A 8 40.85 -15.94 9.76
C SER A 8 40.56 -15.86 8.28
N LEU A 9 40.84 -16.92 7.54
CA LEU A 9 40.46 -17.07 6.13
C LEU A 9 39.03 -17.58 6.07
N SER A 10 38.08 -16.75 5.78
CA SER A 10 36.68 -17.15 5.51
C SER A 10 36.59 -17.67 4.09
N LEU A 11 36.39 -18.99 3.94
CA LEU A 11 36.04 -19.61 2.67
C LEU A 11 34.62 -19.18 2.30
N LEU A 12 34.49 -18.33 1.28
CA LEU A 12 33.25 -18.08 0.57
C LEU A 12 32.93 -19.31 -0.30
N LEU A 13 32.00 -20.13 0.15
CA LEU A 13 31.35 -21.14 -0.69
C LEU A 13 30.47 -20.40 -1.72
N GLN A 14 30.94 -20.34 -2.95
CA GLN A 14 30.15 -19.90 -4.09
C GLN A 14 29.06 -20.93 -4.36
N SER A 15 27.80 -20.59 -4.05
CA SER A 15 26.61 -21.31 -4.48
C SER A 15 26.38 -21.03 -5.98
N PRO A 16 26.03 -22.03 -6.81
CA PRO A 16 25.77 -21.84 -8.24
C PRO A 16 24.36 -21.25 -8.54
N PHE A 17 23.67 -20.77 -7.55
CA PHE A 17 22.37 -20.10 -7.74
C PHE A 17 22.57 -18.60 -7.73
N GLY A 18 22.06 -17.96 -8.79
CA GLY A 18 22.23 -16.54 -9.08
C GLY A 18 21.99 -15.64 -7.86
N PHE A 19 22.70 -14.53 -7.86
CA PHE A 19 22.66 -13.51 -6.82
C PHE A 19 21.20 -13.16 -6.47
N VAL A 20 20.73 -13.65 -5.31
CA VAL A 20 19.59 -13.06 -4.64
C VAL A 20 20.06 -11.69 -4.17
N ARG A 21 19.62 -10.64 -4.84
CA ARG A 21 19.88 -9.27 -4.40
C ARG A 21 19.05 -9.08 -3.13
N ALA A 22 19.70 -9.24 -1.96
CA ALA A 22 19.10 -8.84 -0.70
C ALA A 22 18.86 -7.32 -0.74
N ASP A 23 17.71 -6.88 -0.21
CA ASP A 23 17.36 -5.51 0.12
C ASP A 23 16.75 -4.63 -1.00
N VAL A 24 15.78 -5.13 -1.77
CA VAL A 24 14.76 -4.21 -2.29
C VAL A 24 13.79 -3.97 -1.14
N GLN A 25 13.89 -2.81 -0.48
CA GLN A 25 12.91 -2.41 0.54
C GLN A 25 11.60 -2.10 -0.18
N PRO A 26 10.44 -2.58 0.35
CA PRO A 26 9.16 -2.21 -0.24
C PRO A 26 8.99 -0.69 -0.17
N PHE A 27 8.65 -0.07 -1.28
CA PHE A 27 8.22 1.32 -1.31
C PHE A 27 6.69 1.39 -1.18
N ASN A 28 6.16 2.58 -0.86
CA ASN A 28 4.72 2.73 -0.74
C ASN A 28 4.01 2.41 -2.06
N SER A 29 3.28 1.30 -2.10
CA SER A 29 2.60 0.79 -3.28
C SER A 29 1.09 0.74 -3.05
N TYR A 30 0.49 1.92 -2.95
CA TYR A 30 -0.95 2.06 -2.64
C TYR A 30 -1.91 1.44 -3.66
N PRO A 31 -1.61 1.33 -5.00
CA PRO A 31 -2.50 0.60 -5.90
C PRO A 31 -2.58 -0.89 -5.58
N ASN A 32 -1.66 -1.38 -4.77
CA ASN A 32 -1.57 -2.76 -4.31
C ASN A 32 -2.20 -2.99 -2.93
N ASP A 33 -2.91 -2.00 -2.38
CA ASP A 33 -3.68 -2.17 -1.15
C ASP A 33 -4.76 -3.25 -1.28
N PHE A 34 -5.26 -3.49 -2.51
CA PHE A 34 -6.11 -4.64 -2.81
C PHE A 34 -5.52 -5.47 -3.96
N VAL A 35 -5.23 -6.73 -3.68
CA VAL A 35 -4.77 -7.73 -4.65
C VAL A 35 -5.87 -8.78 -4.82
N ASP A 36 -6.21 -9.15 -6.07
CA ASP A 36 -7.26 -10.13 -6.34
C ASP A 36 -6.93 -11.50 -5.72
N PRO A 37 -7.65 -11.94 -4.68
CA PRO A 37 -7.39 -13.21 -4.01
C PRO A 37 -7.53 -14.41 -4.95
N THR A 38 -8.43 -14.34 -5.93
CA THR A 38 -8.67 -15.44 -6.87
C THR A 38 -7.47 -15.63 -7.80
N TYR A 39 -6.89 -14.53 -8.27
CA TYR A 39 -5.67 -14.57 -9.09
C TYR A 39 -4.49 -15.18 -8.30
N ILE A 40 -4.30 -14.72 -7.07
CA ILE A 40 -3.21 -15.20 -6.19
C ILE A 40 -3.37 -16.69 -5.87
N VAL A 41 -4.56 -17.13 -5.49
CA VAL A 41 -4.84 -18.53 -5.13
C VAL A 41 -4.73 -19.46 -6.34
N ALA A 42 -5.06 -18.98 -7.54
CA ALA A 42 -4.88 -19.76 -8.77
C ALA A 42 -3.41 -20.13 -9.01
N GLY A 43 -2.44 -19.36 -8.50
CA GLY A 43 -1.01 -19.68 -8.53
C GLY A 43 -0.41 -19.82 -9.94
N LYS A 44 -1.09 -19.27 -10.96
CA LYS A 44 -0.64 -19.36 -12.37
C LYS A 44 0.39 -18.27 -12.70
N PHE A 45 1.39 -18.16 -11.85
CA PHE A 45 2.47 -17.19 -12.05
C PHE A 45 3.44 -17.71 -13.12
N SER A 46 3.89 -16.81 -14.00
CA SER A 46 4.95 -17.14 -14.95
C SER A 46 6.29 -17.30 -14.23
N ASN A 47 7.22 -18.04 -14.85
CA ASN A 47 8.58 -18.18 -14.32
C ASN A 47 9.32 -16.83 -14.19
N ALA A 48 8.89 -15.82 -14.95
CA ALA A 48 9.44 -14.46 -14.86
C ALA A 48 9.16 -13.79 -13.50
N THR A 49 8.16 -14.25 -12.74
CA THR A 49 7.79 -13.68 -11.44
C THR A 49 8.52 -14.31 -10.24
N THR A 50 9.39 -15.30 -10.46
CA THR A 50 10.09 -16.00 -9.36
C THR A 50 10.84 -15.04 -8.43
N GLY A 51 11.51 -14.03 -9.00
CA GLY A 51 12.21 -13.01 -8.20
C GLY A 51 11.25 -12.18 -7.34
N ALA A 52 10.12 -11.76 -7.90
CA ALA A 52 9.09 -11.02 -7.18
C ALA A 52 8.47 -11.85 -6.04
N GLN A 53 8.23 -13.16 -6.26
CA GLN A 53 7.77 -14.06 -5.21
C GLN A 53 8.79 -14.17 -4.07
N GLN A 54 10.07 -14.26 -4.38
CA GLN A 54 11.15 -14.31 -3.38
C GLN A 54 11.25 -13.00 -2.58
N SER A 55 11.06 -11.86 -3.23
CA SER A 55 11.01 -10.55 -2.55
C SER A 55 9.86 -10.51 -1.53
N ILE A 56 8.66 -10.94 -1.92
CA ILE A 56 7.50 -11.01 -1.01
C ILE A 56 7.78 -11.94 0.19
N ILE A 57 8.38 -13.10 -0.04
CA ILE A 57 8.76 -14.03 1.04
C ILE A 57 9.73 -13.35 2.01
N SER A 58 10.76 -12.69 1.49
CA SER A 58 11.74 -11.96 2.31
C SER A 58 11.08 -10.84 3.12
N TRP A 59 10.17 -10.09 2.51
CA TRP A 59 9.42 -9.04 3.21
C TRP A 59 8.53 -9.61 4.33
N ALA A 60 7.81 -10.71 4.06
CA ALA A 60 6.99 -11.39 5.05
C ALA A 60 7.81 -11.85 6.26
N GLU A 61 8.97 -12.48 6.03
CA GLU A 61 9.87 -12.93 7.09
C GLU A 61 10.44 -11.76 7.89
N SER A 62 10.90 -10.72 7.21
CA SER A 62 11.49 -9.54 7.83
C SER A 62 10.49 -8.81 8.72
N ILE A 63 9.31 -8.48 8.19
CA ILE A 63 8.32 -7.69 8.93
C ILE A 63 7.71 -8.48 10.10
N SER A 64 7.57 -9.80 9.94
CA SER A 64 7.01 -10.68 10.99
C SER A 64 7.87 -10.72 12.25
N ALA A 65 9.16 -10.41 12.16
CA ALA A 65 10.08 -10.38 13.30
C ALA A 65 9.77 -9.21 14.28
N TYR A 66 9.06 -8.18 13.84
CA TYR A 66 8.76 -6.98 14.64
C TYR A 66 7.37 -7.02 15.31
N GLY A 67 6.45 -7.86 14.85
CA GLY A 67 5.09 -7.99 15.40
C GLY A 67 5.01 -9.03 16.55
N PRO A 68 3.84 -9.20 17.16
CA PRO A 68 2.60 -8.51 16.85
C PRO A 68 2.57 -7.06 17.35
N TRP A 69 1.82 -6.22 16.67
CA TRP A 69 1.50 -4.86 17.14
C TRP A 69 0.14 -4.83 17.81
N SER A 70 -0.04 -3.86 18.71
CA SER A 70 -1.31 -3.60 19.37
C SER A 70 -1.63 -2.11 19.40
N VAL A 71 -2.91 -1.79 19.33
CA VAL A 71 -3.38 -0.41 19.52
C VAL A 71 -3.06 0.12 20.93
N THR A 72 -2.84 -0.79 21.89
CA THR A 72 -2.47 -0.42 23.28
C THR A 72 -1.00 -0.09 23.46
N ASP A 73 -0.15 -0.32 22.45
CA ASP A 73 1.28 -0.01 22.47
C ASP A 73 1.50 1.50 22.18
N LYS A 74 1.00 2.34 23.07
CA LYS A 74 1.11 3.78 22.98
C LYS A 74 1.37 4.40 24.36
N PRO A 75 2.03 5.57 24.43
CA PRO A 75 2.49 6.15 25.71
C PRO A 75 1.38 6.76 26.56
N PHE A 76 0.16 6.92 26.03
CA PHE A 76 -1.00 7.45 26.75
C PHE A 76 -2.30 6.98 26.11
N ASN A 77 -3.39 7.06 26.88
CA ASN A 77 -4.71 6.71 26.40
C ASN A 77 -5.39 7.87 25.65
N ALA A 78 -6.39 7.53 24.83
CA ALA A 78 -7.31 8.50 24.28
C ALA A 78 -8.01 9.31 25.39
N PRO A 79 -8.63 10.46 25.08
CA PRO A 79 -9.43 11.23 26.04
C PRO A 79 -10.56 10.44 26.73
N SER A 80 -11.03 9.36 26.14
CA SER A 80 -11.97 8.40 26.76
C SER A 80 -11.40 7.68 27.99
N GLY A 81 -10.08 7.57 28.09
CA GLY A 81 -9.38 6.75 29.08
C GLY A 81 -9.26 5.26 28.69
N ASP A 82 -9.90 4.83 27.60
CA ASP A 82 -9.82 3.44 27.14
C ASP A 82 -8.52 3.19 26.36
N PRO A 83 -7.64 2.27 26.81
CA PRO A 83 -6.39 1.97 26.10
C PRO A 83 -6.60 1.35 24.74
N LYS A 84 -7.79 0.79 24.46
CA LYS A 84 -8.14 0.16 23.18
C LYS A 84 -8.64 1.14 22.13
N ASP A 85 -8.85 2.40 22.47
CA ASP A 85 -9.17 3.41 21.48
C ASP A 85 -7.92 3.79 20.68
N TYR A 86 -8.09 3.81 19.36
CA TYR A 86 -7.06 4.26 18.43
C TYR A 86 -6.77 5.75 18.63
N VAL A 87 -5.51 6.13 18.64
CA VAL A 87 -5.07 7.53 18.75
C VAL A 87 -3.99 7.81 17.72
N SER A 88 -4.14 8.91 17.01
CA SER A 88 -3.06 9.52 16.24
C SER A 88 -3.19 11.04 16.25
N TRP A 89 -2.11 11.74 15.91
CA TRP A 89 -2.11 13.18 15.83
C TRP A 89 -2.34 13.64 14.39
N ALA A 90 -3.15 14.71 14.22
CA ALA A 90 -3.27 15.41 12.95
C ALA A 90 -1.89 15.91 12.48
N PRO A 91 -1.37 15.43 11.33
CA PRO A 91 0.08 15.52 11.03
C PRO A 91 0.54 16.94 10.69
N TYR A 92 -0.36 17.80 10.22
CA TYR A 92 -0.04 19.15 9.75
C TYR A 92 -0.35 20.24 10.78
N TRP A 93 -0.72 19.87 12.00
CA TRP A 93 -1.11 20.80 13.03
C TRP A 93 0.05 21.13 13.97
N TRP A 94 0.33 22.42 14.14
CA TRP A 94 1.46 22.94 14.89
C TRP A 94 1.00 23.81 16.04
N PRO A 95 1.61 23.71 17.25
CA PRO A 95 1.25 24.52 18.38
C PRO A 95 1.71 25.97 18.22
N ASN A 96 0.90 26.91 18.68
CA ASN A 96 1.32 28.29 18.92
C ASN A 96 1.16 28.60 20.40
N CYS A 97 2.27 28.52 21.13
CA CYS A 97 2.28 28.79 22.58
C CYS A 97 2.57 30.25 22.95
N THR A 98 2.55 31.16 21.95
CA THR A 98 2.76 32.59 22.20
C THR A 98 1.68 33.14 23.13
N GLY A 99 2.06 33.67 24.28
CA GLY A 99 1.13 34.21 25.29
C GLY A 99 0.37 33.14 26.10
N VAL A 100 0.74 31.86 26.00
CA VAL A 100 0.17 30.79 26.81
C VAL A 100 1.09 30.52 28.02
N GLY A 101 0.48 30.43 29.19
CA GLY A 101 1.20 30.16 30.43
C GLY A 101 1.92 31.38 31.00
N ASN A 102 2.85 31.10 31.91
CA ASN A 102 3.75 32.08 32.51
C ASN A 102 5.19 31.91 31.96
N THR A 103 6.21 32.38 32.67
CA THR A 103 7.62 32.22 32.27
C THR A 103 8.17 30.79 32.40
N THR A 104 7.38 29.83 32.82
CA THR A 104 7.77 28.43 32.98
C THR A 104 7.61 27.70 31.63
N GLU A 105 8.60 26.89 31.28
CA GLU A 105 8.53 26.02 30.11
C GLU A 105 7.40 25.00 30.27
N LEU A 106 6.56 24.86 29.22
CA LEU A 106 5.46 23.91 29.21
C LEU A 106 5.97 22.52 28.89
N THR A 107 5.46 21.52 29.59
CA THR A 107 5.67 20.11 29.20
C THR A 107 4.94 19.81 27.90
N PRO A 108 5.34 18.75 27.12
CA PRO A 108 4.62 18.34 25.93
C PRO A 108 3.12 18.15 26.16
N GLN A 109 2.74 17.52 27.29
CA GLN A 109 1.33 17.29 27.65
C GLN A 109 0.57 18.60 27.89
N GLN A 110 1.23 19.59 28.52
CA GLN A 110 0.63 20.91 28.67
C GLN A 110 0.46 21.61 27.32
N ILE A 111 1.45 21.53 26.44
CA ILE A 111 1.36 22.08 25.09
C ILE A 111 0.14 21.48 24.35
N TRP A 112 -0.04 20.17 24.42
CA TRP A 112 -1.13 19.47 23.71
C TRP A 112 -2.54 19.93 24.10
N VAL A 113 -2.72 20.43 25.30
CA VAL A 113 -4.06 20.80 25.82
C VAL A 113 -4.24 22.32 26.03
N THR A 114 -3.16 23.11 26.04
CA THR A 114 -3.26 24.54 26.36
C THR A 114 -2.89 25.46 25.20
N CYS A 115 -1.95 25.07 24.32
CA CYS A 115 -1.59 25.89 23.19
C CYS A 115 -2.60 25.73 22.05
N PRO A 116 -3.10 26.83 21.44
CA PRO A 116 -3.84 26.73 20.18
C PRO A 116 -3.00 26.08 19.08
N TYR A 117 -3.62 25.23 18.27
CA TYR A 117 -2.98 24.62 17.10
C TYR A 117 -3.48 25.25 15.81
N TYR A 118 -2.62 25.30 14.79
CA TYR A 118 -2.94 25.80 13.46
C TYR A 118 -2.33 24.90 12.39
N GLN A 119 -2.98 24.83 11.25
CA GLN A 119 -2.60 23.97 10.15
C GLN A 119 -1.48 24.58 9.29
N ARG A 120 -0.50 23.75 8.91
CA ARG A 120 0.52 24.01 7.88
C ARG A 120 0.48 22.88 6.87
N ASP A 121 -0.27 23.05 5.80
CA ASP A 121 -0.41 22.00 4.78
C ASP A 121 0.95 21.57 4.23
N GLY A 122 1.17 20.27 4.10
CA GLY A 122 2.42 19.66 3.63
C GLY A 122 3.59 19.70 4.63
N GLN A 123 3.43 20.32 5.83
CA GLN A 123 4.49 20.39 6.83
C GLN A 123 4.18 19.48 8.01
N PHE A 124 4.79 18.31 8.04
CA PHE A 124 4.63 17.37 9.15
C PHE A 124 5.16 17.91 10.46
N ASN A 125 4.31 17.92 11.49
CA ASN A 125 4.76 18.15 12.85
C ASN A 125 5.42 16.88 13.40
N PRO A 126 6.69 16.92 13.84
CA PRO A 126 7.40 15.76 14.40
C PRO A 126 6.69 15.11 15.60
N ASP A 127 5.89 15.86 16.33
CA ASP A 127 5.10 15.35 17.46
C ASP A 127 4.16 14.22 17.08
N ARG A 128 3.78 14.10 15.78
CA ARG A 128 2.95 13.00 15.30
C ARG A 128 3.55 11.61 15.61
N LEU A 129 4.87 11.53 15.70
CA LEU A 129 5.60 10.30 15.99
C LEU A 129 5.61 9.93 17.49
N THR A 130 5.07 10.79 18.35
CA THR A 130 4.93 10.48 19.80
C THR A 130 3.84 9.45 20.08
N VAL A 131 2.96 9.19 19.11
CA VAL A 131 1.95 8.12 19.13
C VAL A 131 2.00 7.42 17.80
N ASP A 132 2.44 6.17 17.80
CA ASP A 132 2.71 5.42 16.55
C ASP A 132 1.66 4.33 16.23
N ASN A 133 0.39 4.57 16.58
CA ASN A 133 -0.67 3.64 16.16
C ASN A 133 -0.77 3.56 14.64
N ILE A 134 -0.53 4.68 13.92
CA ILE A 134 -0.56 4.68 12.45
C ILE A 134 0.56 3.84 11.85
N GLY A 135 1.81 3.98 12.33
CA GLY A 135 2.94 3.17 11.88
C GLY A 135 2.75 1.69 12.24
N ALA A 136 2.28 1.41 13.45
CA ALA A 136 1.96 0.06 13.90
C ALA A 136 0.89 -0.61 13.01
N PHE A 137 -0.17 0.13 12.62
CA PHE A 137 -1.21 -0.38 11.74
C PHE A 137 -0.72 -0.55 10.30
N THR A 138 0.11 0.34 9.80
CA THR A 138 0.74 0.19 8.48
C THR A 138 1.57 -1.10 8.42
N ASN A 139 2.46 -1.30 9.40
CA ASN A 139 3.27 -2.51 9.49
C ASN A 139 2.40 -3.79 9.63
N LEU A 140 1.32 -3.73 10.42
CA LEU A 140 0.37 -4.84 10.56
C LEU A 140 -0.28 -5.19 9.22
N SER A 141 -0.77 -4.19 8.49
CA SER A 141 -1.46 -4.42 7.22
C SER A 141 -0.53 -4.99 6.15
N ASP A 142 0.71 -4.51 6.08
CA ASP A 142 1.75 -5.05 5.22
C ASP A 142 2.13 -6.49 5.61
N ALA A 143 2.31 -6.74 6.92
CA ALA A 143 2.60 -8.08 7.41
C ALA A 143 1.51 -9.08 7.06
N ILE A 144 0.22 -8.72 7.21
CA ILE A 144 -0.89 -9.59 6.85
C ILE A 144 -0.88 -9.89 5.35
N LEU A 145 -0.73 -8.88 4.50
CA LEU A 145 -0.71 -9.07 3.05
C LEU A 145 0.48 -9.91 2.60
N TYR A 146 1.71 -9.55 3.01
CA TYR A 146 2.91 -10.27 2.57
C TYR A 146 2.93 -11.72 3.08
N ASN A 147 2.52 -11.97 4.31
CA ASN A 147 2.39 -13.33 4.82
C ASN A 147 1.31 -14.13 4.08
N ALA A 148 0.18 -13.53 3.69
CA ALA A 148 -0.86 -14.22 2.93
C ALA A 148 -0.37 -14.57 1.51
N LEU A 149 0.38 -13.67 0.86
CA LEU A 149 1.00 -13.92 -0.43
C LEU A 149 2.06 -15.03 -0.31
N ALA A 150 2.97 -14.95 0.66
CA ALA A 150 3.99 -15.97 0.89
C ALA A 150 3.38 -17.34 1.20
N TYR A 151 2.30 -17.37 2.00
CA TYR A 151 1.52 -18.58 2.26
C TYR A 151 0.92 -19.17 0.97
N SER A 152 0.42 -18.31 0.07
CA SER A 152 -0.21 -18.77 -1.17
C SER A 152 0.77 -19.45 -2.13
N PHE A 153 2.07 -19.17 -2.03
CA PHE A 153 3.13 -19.84 -2.84
C PHE A 153 3.45 -21.25 -2.34
N GLN A 154 2.92 -21.66 -1.21
CA GLN A 154 3.06 -22.99 -0.63
C GLN A 154 1.80 -23.83 -0.88
N ASN A 155 1.95 -25.16 -0.92
CA ASN A 155 0.84 -26.09 -1.12
C ASN A 155 0.37 -26.73 0.21
N GLU A 156 0.67 -26.10 1.34
CA GLU A 156 0.35 -26.58 2.66
C GLU A 156 -0.92 -25.92 3.22
N PRO A 157 -1.74 -26.62 4.01
CA PRO A 157 -2.95 -26.05 4.60
C PRO A 157 -2.66 -25.15 5.82
N SER A 158 -1.45 -25.18 6.35
CA SER A 158 -0.94 -24.40 7.48
C SER A 158 0.54 -24.11 7.29
N SER A 159 0.99 -22.95 7.73
CA SER A 159 2.41 -22.58 7.72
C SER A 159 2.71 -21.52 8.78
N SER A 160 3.99 -21.23 9.01
CA SER A 160 4.39 -20.12 9.89
C SER A 160 3.80 -18.77 9.44
N TYR A 161 3.60 -18.57 8.13
CA TYR A 161 2.99 -17.36 7.58
C TYR A 161 1.51 -17.22 7.98
N SER A 162 0.71 -18.26 7.81
CA SER A 162 -0.70 -18.25 8.19
C SER A 162 -0.91 -18.14 9.70
N GLN A 163 -0.07 -18.79 10.49
CA GLN A 163 -0.06 -18.67 11.96
C GLN A 163 0.29 -17.24 12.40
N THR A 164 1.25 -16.59 11.73
CA THR A 164 1.60 -15.19 11.97
C THR A 164 0.40 -14.28 11.73
N ILE A 165 -0.33 -14.47 10.62
CA ILE A 165 -1.54 -13.68 10.32
C ILE A 165 -2.58 -13.85 11.43
N ALA A 166 -2.91 -15.09 11.82
CA ALA A 166 -3.89 -15.37 12.86
C ALA A 166 -3.51 -14.67 14.19
N LYS A 167 -2.23 -14.77 14.58
CA LYS A 167 -1.69 -14.12 15.78
C LYS A 167 -1.78 -12.59 15.71
N PHE A 168 -1.47 -12.00 14.57
CA PHE A 168 -1.43 -10.54 14.41
C PHE A 168 -2.84 -9.96 14.36
N VAL A 169 -3.78 -10.64 13.68
CA VAL A 169 -5.19 -10.27 13.67
C VAL A 169 -5.79 -10.36 15.07
N ASP A 170 -5.50 -11.44 15.83
CA ASP A 170 -5.94 -11.54 17.22
C ASP A 170 -5.45 -10.35 18.04
N ALA A 171 -4.15 -10.07 18.01
CA ALA A 171 -3.54 -9.02 18.82
C ALA A 171 -4.12 -7.63 18.55
N TRP A 172 -4.37 -7.29 17.29
CA TRP A 172 -4.84 -5.94 16.95
C TRP A 172 -6.36 -5.77 17.01
N PHE A 173 -7.14 -6.80 16.64
CA PHE A 173 -8.58 -6.65 16.49
C PHE A 173 -9.42 -7.39 17.52
N LEU A 174 -8.99 -8.60 17.96
CA LEU A 174 -9.88 -9.56 18.60
C LEU A 174 -9.58 -9.80 20.07
N ASN A 175 -8.33 -9.65 20.48
CA ASN A 175 -7.91 -9.93 21.85
C ASN A 175 -8.57 -8.99 22.85
N ASN A 176 -9.18 -9.52 23.89
CA ASN A 176 -9.91 -8.73 24.88
C ASN A 176 -9.05 -7.66 25.59
N ALA A 177 -7.74 -7.88 25.73
CA ALA A 177 -6.84 -6.97 26.42
C ALA A 177 -6.21 -5.93 25.48
N THR A 178 -6.01 -6.29 24.20
CA THR A 178 -5.19 -5.49 23.27
C THR A 178 -5.93 -5.09 22.00
N GLY A 179 -7.11 -5.69 21.74
CA GLY A 179 -7.86 -5.46 20.50
C GLY A 179 -8.46 -4.07 20.42
N MET A 180 -8.29 -3.46 19.26
CA MET A 180 -8.78 -2.11 18.95
C MET A 180 -10.31 -2.03 19.00
N ASN A 181 -10.85 -0.99 19.64
CA ASN A 181 -12.25 -0.62 19.49
C ASN A 181 -12.55 -0.26 18.02
N PRO A 182 -13.65 -0.77 17.41
CA PRO A 182 -13.93 -0.59 15.98
C PRO A 182 -14.42 0.83 15.64
N ASN A 183 -13.62 1.84 15.94
CA ASN A 183 -13.88 3.24 15.64
C ASN A 183 -12.59 4.05 15.57
N LEU A 184 -12.68 5.24 14.97
CA LEU A 184 -11.58 6.19 14.84
C LEU A 184 -11.91 7.55 15.47
N ASN A 185 -12.59 7.53 16.59
CA ASN A 185 -13.04 8.75 17.29
C ASN A 185 -11.90 9.68 17.71
N TYR A 186 -10.66 9.17 17.79
CA TYR A 186 -9.47 9.92 18.18
C TYR A 186 -8.33 9.81 17.18
N ALA A 187 -8.63 9.42 15.92
CA ALA A 187 -7.65 9.39 14.85
C ALA A 187 -7.42 10.80 14.28
N GLN A 188 -6.18 11.09 13.93
CA GLN A 188 -5.70 12.41 13.52
C GLN A 188 -6.31 13.53 14.39
N MET A 189 -6.15 13.34 15.69
CA MET A 189 -6.75 14.22 16.69
C MET A 189 -6.14 15.62 16.60
N GLU A 190 -7.00 16.62 16.52
CA GLU A 190 -6.61 18.01 16.64
C GLU A 190 -6.40 18.34 18.12
N ARG A 191 -5.23 18.86 18.43
CA ARG A 191 -4.81 19.20 19.79
C ARG A 191 -5.18 20.64 20.11
N GLY A 192 -5.09 21.00 21.37
CA GLY A 192 -5.32 22.36 21.86
C GLY A 192 -6.46 22.43 22.88
N PRO A 193 -6.76 23.64 23.39
CA PRO A 193 -7.73 23.83 24.47
C PRO A 193 -9.16 23.43 24.11
N ASN A 194 -9.51 23.47 22.83
CA ASN A 194 -10.84 23.12 22.31
C ASN A 194 -10.85 21.82 21.49
N GLY A 195 -9.70 21.13 21.40
CA GLY A 195 -9.49 19.94 20.60
C GLY A 195 -9.67 18.65 21.40
N GLN A 196 -8.84 17.66 21.10
CA GLN A 196 -8.82 16.31 21.67
C GLN A 196 -9.98 15.45 21.17
N VAL A 197 -10.44 15.73 19.94
CA VAL A 197 -11.34 14.90 19.16
C VAL A 197 -10.65 14.53 17.86
N GLY A 198 -11.00 13.38 17.29
CA GLY A 198 -10.52 12.98 15.96
C GLY A 198 -11.04 13.89 14.87
N SER A 199 -10.35 13.89 13.74
CA SER A 199 -10.83 14.53 12.51
C SER A 199 -11.32 13.49 11.50
N HIS A 200 -12.12 13.91 10.51
CA HIS A 200 -12.55 12.99 9.45
C HIS A 200 -11.36 12.42 8.68
N THR A 201 -10.29 13.20 8.52
CA THR A 201 -9.05 12.75 7.86
C THR A 201 -8.39 11.56 8.55
N GLY A 202 -8.73 11.31 9.82
CA GLY A 202 -8.27 10.16 10.58
C GLY A 202 -8.73 8.81 10.02
N VAL A 203 -9.78 8.75 9.21
CA VAL A 203 -10.18 7.52 8.52
C VAL A 203 -9.07 7.01 7.60
N LEU A 204 -8.27 7.92 7.05
CA LEU A 204 -7.12 7.60 6.19
C LEU A 204 -6.06 6.73 6.90
N ASP A 205 -5.95 6.82 8.22
CA ASP A 205 -4.96 6.05 8.99
C ASP A 205 -5.16 4.53 8.84
N LEU A 206 -6.41 4.07 8.63
CA LEU A 206 -6.72 2.67 8.40
C LEU A 206 -6.91 2.30 6.91
N LYS A 207 -6.38 3.08 5.95
CA LYS A 207 -6.46 2.73 4.52
C LYS A 207 -5.91 1.33 4.21
N GLY A 208 -4.91 0.86 4.97
CA GLY A 208 -4.37 -0.49 4.89
C GLY A 208 -5.35 -1.62 5.22
N MET A 209 -6.61 -1.32 5.65
CA MET A 209 -7.65 -2.34 5.81
C MET A 209 -7.90 -3.12 4.51
N ALA A 210 -7.71 -2.51 3.34
CA ALA A 210 -7.82 -3.22 2.07
C ALA A 210 -6.78 -4.35 1.93
N LYS A 211 -5.55 -4.15 2.44
CA LYS A 211 -4.50 -5.19 2.53
C LYS A 211 -4.91 -6.31 3.48
N VAL A 212 -5.43 -5.96 4.66
CA VAL A 212 -5.94 -6.92 5.64
C VAL A 212 -7.03 -7.79 5.02
N VAL A 213 -7.97 -7.16 4.31
CA VAL A 213 -9.06 -7.88 3.60
C VAL A 213 -8.48 -8.82 2.54
N SER A 214 -7.58 -8.35 1.68
CA SER A 214 -6.94 -9.19 0.65
C SER A 214 -6.27 -10.42 1.28
N GLY A 215 -5.52 -10.22 2.36
CA GLY A 215 -4.86 -11.32 3.08
C GLY A 215 -5.85 -12.34 3.64
N ILE A 216 -6.91 -11.90 4.31
CA ILE A 216 -7.93 -12.81 4.88
C ILE A 216 -8.69 -13.56 3.77
N LEU A 217 -9.04 -12.89 2.68
CA LEU A 217 -9.71 -13.55 1.55
C LEU A 217 -8.83 -14.62 0.89
N ILE A 218 -7.51 -14.42 0.81
CA ILE A 218 -6.55 -15.44 0.36
C ILE A 218 -6.59 -16.65 1.31
N LEU A 219 -6.55 -16.45 2.63
CA LEU A 219 -6.63 -17.55 3.60
C LEU A 219 -7.93 -18.34 3.47
N ARG A 220 -9.07 -17.65 3.32
CA ARG A 220 -10.39 -18.28 3.11
C ARG A 220 -10.42 -19.12 1.85
N GLN A 221 -9.99 -18.59 0.72
CA GLN A 221 -9.99 -19.31 -0.57
C GLN A 221 -9.02 -20.51 -0.59
N ARG A 222 -7.93 -20.44 0.19
CA ARG A 222 -6.97 -21.54 0.38
C ARG A 222 -7.44 -22.57 1.39
N ASN A 223 -8.60 -22.40 2.05
CA ASN A 223 -9.09 -23.25 3.15
C ASN A 223 -8.03 -23.41 4.25
N CYS A 224 -7.38 -22.31 4.64
CA CYS A 224 -6.31 -22.29 5.62
C CYS A 224 -6.80 -22.79 6.99
N THR A 225 -6.11 -23.76 7.57
CA THR A 225 -6.53 -24.36 8.87
C THR A 225 -6.22 -23.46 10.06
N ASP A 226 -5.25 -22.54 9.95
CA ASP A 226 -4.94 -21.58 11.01
C ASP A 226 -5.95 -20.42 11.05
N TRP A 227 -6.66 -20.17 9.94
CA TRP A 227 -7.79 -19.22 9.88
C TRP A 227 -9.08 -19.97 10.23
N THR A 228 -9.30 -20.18 11.53
CA THR A 228 -10.43 -20.95 12.02
C THR A 228 -11.76 -20.22 11.84
N GLU A 229 -12.87 -20.97 11.80
CA GLU A 229 -14.23 -20.41 11.78
C GLU A 229 -14.48 -19.44 12.94
N ALA A 230 -13.90 -19.72 14.12
CA ALA A 230 -14.03 -18.85 15.29
C ALA A 230 -13.34 -17.50 15.08
N LEU A 231 -12.11 -17.48 14.52
CA LEU A 231 -11.40 -16.25 14.18
C LEU A 231 -12.16 -15.46 13.11
N ASP A 232 -12.62 -16.15 12.08
CA ASP A 232 -13.37 -15.55 10.99
C ASP A 232 -14.66 -14.89 11.47
N THR A 233 -15.42 -15.56 12.30
CA THR A 233 -16.67 -15.05 12.90
C THR A 233 -16.40 -13.81 13.75
N GLN A 234 -15.35 -13.81 14.57
CA GLN A 234 -14.99 -12.66 15.40
C GLN A 234 -14.54 -11.48 14.55
N MET A 235 -13.73 -11.73 13.50
CA MET A 235 -13.28 -10.68 12.59
C MET A 235 -14.44 -10.09 11.81
N ILE A 236 -15.39 -10.88 11.35
CA ILE A 236 -16.64 -10.40 10.74
C ILE A 236 -17.42 -9.53 11.71
N ALA A 237 -17.54 -9.93 12.99
CA ALA A 237 -18.25 -9.16 13.99
C ALA A 237 -17.59 -7.79 14.27
N TRP A 238 -16.27 -7.76 14.40
CA TRP A 238 -15.50 -6.51 14.53
C TRP A 238 -15.68 -5.62 13.31
N THR A 239 -15.54 -6.19 12.12
CA THR A 239 -15.65 -5.48 10.85
C THR A 239 -17.03 -4.86 10.63
N ASN A 240 -18.10 -5.58 10.98
CA ASN A 240 -19.48 -5.03 10.92
C ASN A 240 -19.65 -3.80 11.82
N GLN A 241 -19.04 -3.80 13.00
CA GLN A 241 -19.09 -2.63 13.89
C GLN A 241 -18.32 -1.44 13.27
N TYR A 242 -17.16 -1.70 12.65
CA TYR A 242 -16.38 -0.65 12.00
C TYR A 242 -17.07 -0.10 10.72
N ILE A 243 -17.68 -0.95 9.91
CA ILE A 243 -18.53 -0.53 8.79
C ILE A 243 -19.67 0.36 9.29
N ASN A 244 -20.38 -0.08 10.34
CA ASN A 244 -21.46 0.72 10.93
C ASN A 244 -20.95 2.10 11.39
N TRP A 245 -19.75 2.16 12.02
CA TRP A 245 -19.14 3.42 12.42
C TRP A 245 -18.83 4.30 11.19
N LEU A 246 -18.23 3.76 10.12
CA LEU A 246 -17.94 4.49 8.89
C LEU A 246 -19.19 5.07 8.24
N GLU A 247 -20.30 4.34 8.24
CA GLU A 247 -21.54 4.71 7.58
C GLU A 247 -22.46 5.61 8.44
N THR A 248 -22.27 5.67 9.76
CA THR A 248 -23.18 6.38 10.67
C THR A 248 -22.52 7.49 11.48
N ASN A 249 -21.20 7.42 11.72
CA ASN A 249 -20.49 8.47 12.43
C ASN A 249 -20.17 9.63 11.49
N LYS A 250 -20.30 10.86 12.00
CA LYS A 250 -20.03 12.07 11.21
C LYS A 250 -18.62 12.07 10.60
N LEU A 251 -17.61 11.60 11.32
CA LEU A 251 -16.23 11.54 10.81
C LEU A 251 -16.12 10.60 9.60
N GLY A 252 -16.72 9.41 9.66
CA GLY A 252 -16.76 8.48 8.53
C GLY A 252 -17.51 9.04 7.33
N ILE A 253 -18.70 9.62 7.56
CA ILE A 253 -19.53 10.21 6.51
C ILE A 253 -18.81 11.37 5.82
N ASP A 254 -18.21 12.28 6.58
CA ASP A 254 -17.50 13.45 6.05
C ASP A 254 -16.27 13.02 5.22
N GLU A 255 -15.54 11.99 5.66
CA GLU A 255 -14.39 11.49 4.91
C GLU A 255 -14.79 10.85 3.58
N CYS A 256 -15.79 9.98 3.59
CA CYS A 256 -16.30 9.38 2.37
C CYS A 256 -16.96 10.39 1.40
N ALA A 257 -17.37 11.56 1.89
CA ALA A 257 -17.88 12.64 1.06
C ALA A 257 -16.78 13.56 0.49
N SER A 258 -15.53 13.39 0.91
CA SER A 258 -14.40 14.19 0.43
C SER A 258 -14.16 13.99 -1.06
N LEU A 259 -13.95 15.09 -1.81
CA LEU A 259 -13.86 15.04 -3.28
C LEU A 259 -12.48 14.62 -3.81
N ASN A 260 -11.48 14.61 -2.95
CA ASN A 260 -10.09 14.30 -3.25
C ASN A 260 -9.71 12.85 -2.86
N ASN A 261 -8.41 12.57 -2.74
CA ASN A 261 -7.87 11.25 -2.34
C ASN A 261 -8.49 10.70 -1.05
N HIS A 262 -8.86 11.54 -0.10
CA HIS A 262 -9.51 11.14 1.14
C HIS A 262 -10.79 10.31 0.90
N GLY A 263 -11.70 10.82 0.07
CA GLY A 263 -12.90 10.06 -0.31
C GLY A 263 -12.56 8.78 -1.07
N SER A 264 -11.56 8.81 -1.96
CA SER A 264 -11.14 7.63 -2.72
C SER A 264 -10.67 6.51 -1.79
N PHE A 265 -9.83 6.82 -0.80
CA PHE A 265 -9.35 5.85 0.18
C PHE A 265 -10.43 5.42 1.19
N CYS A 266 -11.39 6.29 1.53
CA CYS A 266 -12.54 5.89 2.33
C CYS A 266 -13.34 4.78 1.62
N PHE A 267 -13.60 4.94 0.31
CA PHE A 267 -14.28 3.90 -0.47
C PHE A 267 -13.44 2.63 -0.62
N ASN A 268 -12.11 2.70 -0.73
CA ASN A 268 -11.25 1.49 -0.71
C ASN A 268 -11.49 0.68 0.56
N GLN A 269 -11.54 1.33 1.72
CA GLN A 269 -11.83 0.66 2.98
C GLN A 269 -13.25 0.09 3.00
N LEU A 270 -14.26 0.92 2.78
CA LEU A 270 -15.66 0.54 2.90
C LEU A 270 -16.01 -0.62 1.97
N THR A 271 -15.57 -0.57 0.70
CA THR A 271 -15.88 -1.59 -0.29
C THR A 271 -15.17 -2.92 0.02
N SER A 272 -13.90 -2.88 0.41
CA SER A 272 -13.16 -4.09 0.80
C SER A 272 -13.70 -4.71 2.09
N LEU A 273 -14.02 -3.90 3.10
CA LEU A 273 -14.62 -4.39 4.36
C LEU A 273 -15.95 -5.11 4.13
N LYS A 274 -16.80 -4.64 3.20
CA LYS A 274 -18.04 -5.33 2.83
C LYS A 274 -17.75 -6.70 2.20
N LEU A 275 -16.68 -6.86 1.43
CA LEU A 275 -16.25 -8.19 0.97
C LEU A 275 -15.85 -9.10 2.14
N LEU A 276 -15.15 -8.56 3.12
CA LEU A 276 -14.74 -9.34 4.31
C LEU A 276 -15.94 -9.91 5.09
N VAL A 277 -17.03 -9.16 5.19
CA VAL A 277 -18.27 -9.61 5.85
C VAL A 277 -19.22 -10.37 4.92
N ASN A 278 -18.74 -10.78 3.74
CA ASN A 278 -19.50 -11.49 2.71
C ASN A 278 -20.68 -10.70 2.12
N ASP A 279 -20.71 -9.38 2.28
CA ASP A 279 -21.69 -8.47 1.65
C ASP A 279 -21.17 -8.01 0.28
N VAL A 280 -21.12 -8.94 -0.68
CA VAL A 280 -20.66 -8.67 -2.05
C VAL A 280 -21.54 -7.60 -2.72
N GLN A 281 -22.86 -7.68 -2.53
CA GLN A 281 -23.76 -6.70 -3.13
C GLN A 281 -23.59 -5.30 -2.53
N GLY A 282 -23.35 -5.20 -1.22
CA GLY A 282 -23.02 -3.95 -0.55
C GLY A 282 -21.70 -3.36 -1.05
N SER A 283 -20.69 -4.20 -1.30
CA SER A 283 -19.43 -3.78 -1.92
C SER A 283 -19.64 -3.19 -3.32
N ILE A 284 -20.40 -3.88 -4.19
CA ILE A 284 -20.75 -3.41 -5.53
C ILE A 284 -21.51 -2.08 -5.46
N ASN A 285 -22.49 -1.96 -4.57
CA ASN A 285 -23.30 -0.75 -4.41
C ASN A 285 -22.44 0.43 -3.95
N SER A 286 -21.56 0.24 -2.99
CA SER A 286 -20.64 1.27 -2.49
C SER A 286 -19.62 1.67 -3.57
N SER A 287 -19.06 0.71 -4.32
CA SER A 287 -18.18 0.98 -5.47
C SER A 287 -18.91 1.82 -6.54
N ASN A 288 -20.16 1.46 -6.86
CA ASN A 288 -20.97 2.24 -7.80
C ASN A 288 -21.26 3.65 -7.28
N THR A 289 -21.44 3.83 -5.97
CA THR A 289 -21.58 5.16 -5.35
C THR A 289 -20.32 5.99 -5.56
N TYR A 290 -19.14 5.41 -5.37
CA TYR A 290 -17.88 6.06 -5.66
C TYR A 290 -17.76 6.50 -7.12
N PHE A 291 -17.90 5.55 -8.07
CA PHE A 291 -17.71 5.84 -9.50
C PHE A 291 -18.75 6.78 -10.09
N LYS A 292 -19.99 6.78 -9.58
CA LYS A 292 -21.06 7.71 -9.99
C LYS A 292 -21.05 9.03 -9.22
N GLY A 293 -20.34 9.09 -8.10
CA GLY A 293 -20.25 10.23 -7.20
C GLY A 293 -18.94 11.00 -7.35
N ILE A 294 -18.06 10.89 -6.34
CA ILE A 294 -16.85 11.73 -6.24
C ILE A 294 -15.88 11.50 -7.40
N TYR A 295 -15.75 10.29 -7.92
CA TYR A 295 -14.91 9.98 -9.08
C TYR A 295 -15.22 10.87 -10.28
N GLN A 296 -16.48 11.26 -10.47
CA GLN A 296 -16.93 12.07 -11.61
C GLN A 296 -16.23 13.43 -11.71
N GLY A 297 -15.70 13.95 -10.60
CA GLY A 297 -14.97 15.22 -10.56
C GLY A 297 -13.45 15.08 -10.45
N GLN A 298 -12.93 13.87 -10.26
CA GLN A 298 -11.53 13.68 -9.88
C GLN A 298 -10.52 13.74 -11.04
N ILE A 299 -10.97 13.52 -12.28
CA ILE A 299 -10.11 13.63 -13.47
C ILE A 299 -10.81 14.56 -14.47
N ASN A 300 -10.13 15.61 -14.90
CA ASN A 300 -10.65 16.54 -15.89
C ASN A 300 -10.37 16.07 -17.33
N SER A 301 -10.78 16.84 -18.34
CA SER A 301 -10.63 16.49 -19.76
C SER A 301 -9.18 16.43 -20.27
N THR A 302 -8.22 16.95 -19.50
CA THR A 302 -6.78 16.85 -19.83
C THR A 302 -6.09 15.69 -19.13
N GLY A 303 -6.83 14.89 -18.33
CA GLY A 303 -6.27 13.84 -17.48
C GLY A 303 -5.78 14.36 -16.11
N ASP A 304 -5.79 15.68 -15.86
CA ASP A 304 -5.33 16.22 -14.58
C ASP A 304 -6.37 16.01 -13.48
N GLN A 305 -5.88 15.97 -12.25
CA GLN A 305 -6.65 15.74 -11.02
C GLN A 305 -6.78 17.08 -10.26
N PRO A 306 -7.86 17.85 -10.48
CA PRO A 306 -7.94 19.24 -10.03
C PRO A 306 -7.86 19.43 -8.52
N PHE A 307 -8.30 18.45 -7.72
CA PHE A 307 -8.23 18.51 -6.26
C PHE A 307 -6.85 18.16 -5.70
N GLU A 308 -6.02 17.48 -6.47
CA GLU A 308 -4.66 17.10 -6.09
C GLU A 308 -3.62 18.07 -6.66
N ALA A 309 -3.90 18.62 -7.83
CA ALA A 309 -3.01 19.57 -8.53
C ALA A 309 -2.74 20.85 -7.75
N THR A 310 -3.63 21.23 -6.84
CA THR A 310 -3.55 22.45 -6.02
C THR A 310 -2.91 22.25 -4.66
N ARG A 311 -2.52 21.01 -4.34
CA ARG A 311 -1.88 20.67 -3.06
C ARG A 311 -0.41 21.13 -3.04
N THR A 312 0.18 21.18 -1.84
CA THR A 312 1.59 21.56 -1.62
C THR A 312 2.57 20.60 -2.29
N HIS A 313 2.17 19.32 -2.42
CA HIS A 313 2.97 18.26 -3.06
C HIS A 313 2.16 17.65 -4.22
N PRO A 314 2.01 18.38 -5.34
CA PRO A 314 1.05 18.02 -6.39
C PRO A 314 1.44 16.75 -7.15
N TYR A 315 2.72 16.37 -7.22
CA TYR A 315 3.16 15.13 -7.84
C TYR A 315 2.76 13.93 -6.97
N HIS A 316 3.11 13.97 -5.68
CA HIS A 316 2.72 12.96 -4.69
C HIS A 316 1.20 12.75 -4.67
N TYR A 317 0.42 13.82 -4.48
CA TYR A 317 -1.03 13.68 -4.34
C TYR A 317 -1.73 13.17 -5.60
N ARG A 318 -1.24 13.51 -6.79
CA ARG A 318 -1.76 12.93 -8.04
C ARG A 318 -1.51 11.42 -8.10
N ASN A 319 -0.31 10.95 -7.75
CA ASN A 319 0.00 9.52 -7.71
C ASN A 319 -0.79 8.80 -6.63
N TYR A 320 -0.92 9.41 -5.46
CA TYR A 320 -1.62 8.88 -4.32
C TYR A 320 -3.12 8.66 -4.59
N ASN A 321 -3.81 9.66 -5.15
CA ASN A 321 -5.21 9.51 -5.53
C ASN A 321 -5.40 8.56 -6.72
N LEU A 322 -4.50 8.57 -7.70
CA LEU A 322 -4.53 7.62 -8.81
C LEU A 322 -4.45 6.18 -8.31
N ALA A 323 -3.57 5.90 -7.35
CA ALA A 323 -3.47 4.60 -6.71
C ALA A 323 -4.77 4.16 -6.02
N ALA A 324 -5.45 5.10 -5.33
CA ALA A 324 -6.75 4.82 -4.72
C ALA A 324 -7.85 4.55 -5.76
N MET A 325 -7.85 5.25 -6.90
CA MET A 325 -8.76 4.98 -8.02
C MET A 325 -8.53 3.57 -8.59
N ILE A 326 -7.27 3.16 -8.77
CA ILE A 326 -6.87 1.83 -9.23
C ILE A 326 -7.37 0.76 -8.25
N THR A 327 -7.17 0.97 -6.95
CA THR A 327 -7.64 0.05 -5.91
C THR A 327 -9.17 -0.09 -5.93
N ASN A 328 -9.93 1.01 -6.06
CA ASN A 328 -11.39 0.96 -6.21
C ASN A 328 -11.82 0.16 -7.46
N ALA A 329 -11.08 0.32 -8.58
CA ALA A 329 -11.36 -0.44 -9.79
C ALA A 329 -11.07 -1.94 -9.62
N ARG A 330 -9.98 -2.29 -8.94
CA ARG A 330 -9.65 -3.69 -8.61
C ARG A 330 -10.70 -4.35 -7.72
N ILE A 331 -11.14 -3.65 -6.66
CA ILE A 331 -12.17 -4.15 -5.74
C ILE A 331 -13.49 -4.39 -6.48
N LEU A 332 -13.95 -3.42 -7.28
CA LEU A 332 -15.20 -3.59 -8.04
C LEU A 332 -15.08 -4.73 -9.08
N LYS A 333 -13.95 -4.85 -9.75
CA LYS A 333 -13.71 -5.95 -10.72
C LYS A 333 -13.72 -7.32 -10.05
N TYR A 334 -13.20 -7.43 -8.83
CA TYR A 334 -13.24 -8.64 -8.03
C TYR A 334 -14.67 -8.95 -7.55
N ALA A 335 -15.40 -7.96 -7.04
CA ALA A 335 -16.77 -8.11 -6.55
C ALA A 335 -17.76 -8.44 -7.67
N ASP A 336 -17.59 -7.84 -8.84
CA ASP A 336 -18.38 -8.08 -10.06
C ASP A 336 -17.45 -8.30 -11.26
N PRO A 337 -17.10 -9.56 -11.54
CA PRO A 337 -16.25 -9.91 -12.70
C PRO A 337 -16.82 -9.49 -14.07
N THR A 338 -18.13 -9.21 -14.15
CA THR A 338 -18.78 -8.75 -15.39
C THR A 338 -18.63 -7.25 -15.60
N SER A 339 -18.33 -6.49 -14.55
CA SER A 339 -18.11 -5.04 -14.62
C SER A 339 -16.81 -4.68 -15.33
N ASN A 340 -16.75 -3.47 -15.85
CA ASN A 340 -15.52 -2.90 -16.41
C ASN A 340 -15.21 -1.53 -15.81
N PRO A 341 -14.79 -1.47 -14.54
CA PRO A 341 -14.55 -0.22 -13.82
C PRO A 341 -13.43 0.62 -14.43
N TRP A 342 -12.45 -0.01 -15.06
CA TRP A 342 -11.33 0.67 -15.70
C TRP A 342 -11.75 1.55 -16.89
N ASN A 343 -12.84 1.20 -17.59
CA ASN A 343 -13.38 1.98 -18.71
C ASN A 343 -14.43 3.01 -18.28
N LEU A 344 -14.69 3.15 -16.97
CA LEU A 344 -15.60 4.17 -16.48
C LEU A 344 -14.97 5.56 -16.65
N THR A 345 -15.69 6.44 -17.31
CA THR A 345 -15.25 7.82 -17.52
C THR A 345 -15.81 8.75 -16.46
N THR A 346 -15.05 9.79 -16.15
CA THR A 346 -15.55 10.94 -15.40
C THR A 346 -16.56 11.73 -16.24
N LYS A 347 -17.23 12.73 -15.64
CA LYS A 347 -18.13 13.63 -16.36
C LYS A 347 -17.42 14.44 -17.47
N TYR A 348 -16.10 14.42 -17.49
CA TYR A 348 -15.26 15.08 -18.49
C TYR A 348 -14.75 14.12 -19.57
N GLY A 349 -15.17 12.86 -19.55
CA GLY A 349 -14.78 11.81 -20.51
C GLY A 349 -13.42 11.17 -20.27
N ALA A 350 -12.74 11.49 -19.16
CA ALA A 350 -11.42 10.96 -18.83
C ALA A 350 -11.52 9.68 -17.99
N THR A 351 -10.53 8.81 -18.14
CA THR A 351 -10.37 7.51 -17.45
C THR A 351 -9.16 7.53 -16.50
N ILE A 352 -8.99 6.45 -15.73
CA ILE A 352 -7.78 6.18 -14.94
C ILE A 352 -6.51 6.22 -15.82
N GLN A 353 -6.58 5.70 -17.05
CA GLN A 353 -5.45 5.72 -17.99
C GLN A 353 -5.06 7.15 -18.38
N ASP A 354 -6.04 8.04 -18.59
CA ASP A 354 -5.77 9.45 -18.90
C ASP A 354 -5.08 10.15 -17.73
N ALA A 355 -5.49 9.84 -16.49
CA ALA A 355 -4.85 10.37 -15.30
C ALA A 355 -3.39 9.92 -15.20
N LEU A 356 -3.07 8.64 -15.43
CA LEU A 356 -1.69 8.17 -15.47
C LEU A 356 -0.89 8.88 -16.57
N ASN A 357 -1.42 8.92 -17.80
CA ASN A 357 -0.73 9.54 -18.92
C ASN A 357 -0.36 11.01 -18.64
N MET A 358 -1.24 11.73 -17.95
CA MET A 358 -0.99 13.10 -17.52
C MET A 358 0.14 13.16 -16.47
N VAL A 359 0.07 12.34 -15.42
CA VAL A 359 1.09 12.33 -14.35
C VAL A 359 2.46 11.96 -14.87
N MET A 360 2.56 11.07 -15.86
CA MET A 360 3.83 10.73 -16.51
C MET A 360 4.50 11.92 -17.20
N THR A 361 3.78 13.02 -17.46
CA THR A 361 4.35 14.26 -18.04
C THR A 361 4.78 15.28 -17.00
N VAL A 362 4.45 15.06 -15.72
CA VAL A 362 4.78 15.97 -14.62
C VAL A 362 6.22 15.75 -14.19
N ASP A 363 7.02 16.83 -14.15
CA ASP A 363 8.36 16.78 -13.57
C ASP A 363 8.28 16.97 -12.06
N PRO A 364 8.62 15.94 -11.24
CA PRO A 364 8.61 16.07 -9.79
C PRO A 364 9.60 17.09 -9.25
N ASN A 365 10.69 17.41 -9.99
CA ASN A 365 11.64 18.45 -9.59
C ASN A 365 11.02 19.86 -9.62
N ALA A 366 9.96 20.07 -10.41
CA ALA A 366 9.29 21.36 -10.47
C ALA A 366 8.59 21.76 -9.15
N SER A 367 8.39 20.79 -8.24
CA SER A 367 7.77 20.98 -6.93
C SER A 367 8.61 20.42 -5.76
N ASP A 368 9.91 20.18 -6.00
CA ASP A 368 10.84 19.61 -5.02
C ASP A 368 10.38 18.23 -4.46
N GLU A 369 9.81 17.38 -5.36
CA GLU A 369 9.21 16.09 -4.98
C GLU A 369 9.97 14.87 -5.55
N GLU A 370 11.27 14.95 -5.76
CA GLU A 370 12.09 13.83 -6.25
C GLU A 370 11.96 12.58 -5.34
N TYR A 371 11.70 12.78 -4.07
CA TYR A 371 11.47 11.71 -3.10
C TYR A 371 10.24 10.85 -3.42
N ALA A 372 9.26 11.39 -4.15
CA ALA A 372 8.01 10.73 -4.49
C ALA A 372 8.01 10.04 -5.87
N VAL A 373 9.13 10.09 -6.60
CA VAL A 373 9.23 9.55 -7.99
C VAL A 373 8.78 8.09 -8.07
N ALA A 374 9.12 7.28 -7.07
CA ALA A 374 8.80 5.85 -7.08
C ALA A 374 7.29 5.54 -6.99
N GLU A 375 6.47 6.46 -6.49
CA GLU A 375 5.03 6.25 -6.30
C GLU A 375 4.27 6.01 -7.62
N ILE A 376 4.81 6.50 -8.75
CA ILE A 376 4.20 6.28 -10.06
C ILE A 376 4.40 4.85 -10.59
N PHE A 377 5.44 4.13 -10.18
CA PHE A 377 5.84 2.87 -10.82
C PHE A 377 4.76 1.79 -10.71
N PRO A 378 4.18 1.51 -9.53
CA PRO A 378 3.07 0.54 -9.42
C PRO A 378 1.81 0.99 -10.16
N ASN A 379 1.55 2.30 -10.24
CA ASN A 379 0.44 2.84 -11.03
C ASN A 379 0.62 2.54 -12.53
N ILE A 380 1.85 2.70 -13.03
CA ILE A 380 2.19 2.36 -14.43
C ILE A 380 1.98 0.87 -14.67
N ALA A 381 2.47 -0.01 -13.78
CA ALA A 381 2.31 -1.44 -13.93
C ALA A 381 0.83 -1.86 -13.96
N ALA A 382 0.02 -1.33 -13.06
CA ALA A 382 -1.42 -1.61 -12.97
C ALA A 382 -2.17 -1.17 -14.25
N VAL A 383 -1.84 -0.01 -14.79
CA VAL A 383 -2.44 0.51 -16.03
C VAL A 383 -1.96 -0.29 -17.25
N ALA A 384 -0.66 -0.57 -17.33
CA ALA A 384 -0.10 -1.34 -18.43
C ALA A 384 -0.67 -2.77 -18.50
N SER A 385 -0.80 -3.44 -17.36
CA SER A 385 -1.37 -4.79 -17.30
C SER A 385 -2.86 -4.84 -17.69
N THR A 386 -3.59 -3.75 -17.45
CA THR A 386 -5.04 -3.68 -17.66
C THR A 386 -5.43 -3.18 -19.06
N TYR A 387 -4.84 -2.07 -19.50
CA TYR A 387 -5.18 -1.43 -20.78
C TYR A 387 -4.30 -1.91 -21.95
N GLY A 388 -3.17 -2.58 -21.61
CA GLY A 388 -2.13 -2.90 -22.57
C GLY A 388 -1.12 -1.76 -22.77
N ASP A 389 -0.04 -2.09 -23.47
CA ASP A 389 1.04 -1.14 -23.79
C ASP A 389 1.47 -1.31 -25.25
N PRO A 390 0.56 -1.03 -26.24
CA PRO A 390 0.83 -1.27 -27.65
C PRO A 390 2.01 -0.43 -28.19
N ASP A 391 2.25 0.72 -27.63
CA ASP A 391 3.35 1.63 -28.02
C ASP A 391 4.62 1.39 -27.19
N GLY A 392 4.58 0.50 -26.21
CA GLY A 392 5.70 0.17 -25.32
C GLY A 392 6.12 1.32 -24.36
N LYS A 393 5.30 2.36 -24.21
CA LYS A 393 5.66 3.56 -23.43
C LYS A 393 5.75 3.30 -21.93
N TYR A 394 4.86 2.45 -21.38
CA TYR A 394 4.82 2.13 -19.96
C TYR A 394 6.02 1.27 -19.57
N VAL A 395 6.28 0.21 -20.34
CA VAL A 395 7.44 -0.66 -20.14
C VAL A 395 8.74 0.12 -20.32
N ALA A 396 8.84 0.98 -21.35
CA ALA A 396 10.03 1.79 -21.55
C ALA A 396 10.28 2.77 -20.40
N PHE A 397 9.22 3.33 -19.80
CA PHE A 397 9.34 4.19 -18.63
C PHE A 397 9.89 3.41 -17.43
N LEU A 398 9.30 2.26 -17.11
CA LEU A 398 9.75 1.41 -16.01
C LEU A 398 11.18 0.91 -16.20
N GLN A 399 11.53 0.43 -17.39
CA GLN A 399 12.89 -0.01 -17.72
C GLN A 399 13.93 1.08 -17.53
N LYS A 400 13.58 2.33 -17.81
CA LYS A 400 14.48 3.49 -17.63
C LYS A 400 14.59 3.92 -16.17
N ALA A 401 13.47 4.00 -15.45
CA ALA A 401 13.40 4.61 -14.13
C ALA A 401 13.61 3.60 -12.99
N PHE A 402 13.18 2.35 -13.17
CA PHE A 402 13.25 1.27 -12.19
C PHE A 402 13.46 -0.08 -12.90
N PRO A 403 14.64 -0.34 -13.47
CA PRO A 403 14.90 -1.55 -14.27
C PRO A 403 14.76 -2.86 -13.47
N GLU A 404 14.80 -2.80 -12.15
CA GLU A 404 14.62 -3.93 -11.24
C GLU A 404 13.15 -4.32 -11.02
N TYR A 405 12.17 -3.61 -11.57
CA TYR A 405 10.74 -3.87 -11.33
C TYR A 405 10.30 -5.33 -11.56
N PRO A 406 10.91 -6.13 -12.45
CA PRO A 406 10.48 -7.51 -12.62
C PRO A 406 10.74 -8.41 -11.42
N TRP A 407 11.69 -8.02 -10.55
CA TRP A 407 12.04 -8.77 -9.33
C TRP A 407 11.42 -8.20 -8.07
N ASP A 408 10.76 -7.05 -8.16
CA ASP A 408 10.08 -6.44 -7.04
C ASP A 408 8.71 -7.08 -6.81
N GLY A 409 8.38 -7.37 -5.54
CA GLY A 409 7.15 -8.04 -5.14
C GLY A 409 5.89 -7.25 -5.52
N ASP A 410 5.98 -5.93 -5.52
CA ASP A 410 4.88 -5.03 -5.84
C ASP A 410 4.41 -5.10 -7.29
N PHE A 411 5.16 -5.79 -8.14
CA PHE A 411 4.81 -5.99 -9.56
C PHE A 411 4.36 -7.43 -9.89
N LEU A 412 4.29 -8.31 -8.91
CA LEU A 412 4.00 -9.74 -9.12
C LEU A 412 2.73 -9.98 -9.97
N TRP A 413 1.64 -9.34 -9.60
CA TRP A 413 0.32 -9.57 -10.20
C TRP A 413 0.05 -8.76 -11.45
N ASP A 414 0.93 -7.83 -11.78
CA ASP A 414 0.86 -7.03 -13.01
C ASP A 414 1.80 -7.57 -14.11
N GLN A 415 2.44 -8.72 -13.89
CA GLN A 415 3.34 -9.33 -14.86
C GLN A 415 2.73 -10.57 -15.55
N PRO A 416 3.13 -10.82 -16.80
CA PRO A 416 3.95 -9.95 -17.64
C PRO A 416 3.15 -8.69 -18.03
N LEU A 417 3.83 -7.52 -18.07
CA LEU A 417 3.18 -6.30 -18.55
C LEU A 417 2.88 -6.44 -20.04
N ALA A 418 1.70 -6.01 -20.48
CA ALA A 418 1.31 -6.06 -21.86
C ALA A 418 2.30 -5.29 -22.74
N GLY A 419 2.70 -5.88 -23.87
CA GLY A 419 3.68 -5.29 -24.77
C GLY A 419 5.14 -5.52 -24.40
N ASN A 420 5.45 -6.27 -23.34
CA ASN A 420 6.82 -6.63 -22.98
C ASN A 420 7.38 -7.66 -23.98
N PRO A 421 8.35 -7.31 -24.86
CA PRO A 421 8.87 -8.23 -25.89
C PRO A 421 9.63 -9.45 -25.33
N GLY A 422 9.91 -9.50 -24.02
CA GLY A 422 10.53 -10.63 -23.32
C GLY A 422 9.54 -11.69 -22.81
N SER A 423 8.23 -11.44 -22.89
CA SER A 423 7.20 -12.35 -22.40
C SER A 423 6.79 -13.35 -23.48
N THR A 424 7.46 -14.49 -23.57
CA THR A 424 7.13 -15.58 -24.52
C THR A 424 6.09 -16.55 -23.98
N ASP A 425 5.43 -16.30 -22.86
CA ASP A 425 4.45 -17.20 -22.24
C ASP A 425 3.02 -16.64 -22.17
N ALA A 426 2.54 -16.04 -23.27
CA ALA A 426 1.10 -15.92 -23.45
C ALA A 426 0.59 -17.22 -24.09
N GLY A 427 -0.04 -18.07 -23.29
CA GLY A 427 -0.72 -19.29 -23.78
C GLY A 427 -1.78 -18.96 -24.82
N SER A 428 -1.40 -18.88 -26.07
CA SER A 428 -2.28 -18.75 -27.21
C SER A 428 -2.51 -20.16 -27.78
N ASN A 429 -3.66 -20.76 -27.47
CA ASN A 429 -4.26 -21.76 -28.32
C ASN A 429 -4.78 -21.09 -29.60
N SER A 430 -4.02 -21.13 -30.65
CA SER A 430 -4.59 -21.14 -32.02
C SER A 430 -3.74 -22.00 -32.91
N THR A 431 -4.30 -23.15 -33.26
CA THR A 431 -3.94 -24.02 -34.38
C THR A 431 -4.05 -23.24 -35.68
N THR A 432 -3.00 -23.26 -36.51
CA THR A 432 -2.95 -23.69 -37.91
C THR A 432 -1.62 -23.28 -38.55
N GLY A 433 -0.83 -24.19 -38.87
CA GLY A 433 -0.33 -24.72 -40.14
C GLY A 433 0.57 -23.82 -41.01
N THR A 434 1.72 -24.34 -41.28
CA THR A 434 2.49 -24.55 -42.53
C THR A 434 3.83 -23.82 -42.66
N THR A 435 4.86 -24.66 -42.54
CA THR A 435 6.13 -24.77 -43.33
C THR A 435 6.83 -23.53 -43.91
N GLY A 436 8.12 -23.44 -43.62
CA GLY A 436 9.09 -22.72 -44.44
C GLY A 436 10.46 -22.52 -43.79
N THR A 437 11.39 -23.42 -44.11
CA THR A 437 12.83 -23.36 -43.80
C THR A 437 13.53 -22.15 -44.40
N LYS A 438 14.53 -21.56 -43.67
CA LYS A 438 15.93 -21.48 -44.11
C LYS A 438 16.81 -20.65 -43.19
N ASP A 439 18.00 -21.18 -43.01
CA ASP A 439 19.16 -20.71 -42.29
C ASP A 439 19.69 -19.30 -42.63
N ALA A 440 20.29 -18.61 -41.66
CA ALA A 440 21.61 -18.01 -41.85
C ALA A 440 22.19 -17.46 -40.52
N SER A 441 23.38 -17.90 -40.25
CA SER A 441 24.32 -17.54 -39.20
C SER A 441 24.79 -16.07 -39.28
N GLY A 442 25.02 -15.45 -38.12
CA GLY A 442 25.72 -14.18 -38.03
C GLY A 442 26.14 -13.87 -36.59
N ALA A 443 27.32 -14.33 -36.20
CA ALA A 443 27.96 -13.96 -34.94
C ALA A 443 28.50 -12.53 -35.01
N SER A 444 28.17 -11.69 -34.04
CA SER A 444 28.88 -10.43 -33.81
C SER A 444 29.26 -10.32 -32.35
N ALA A 445 30.58 -10.19 -32.13
CA ALA A 445 31.23 -10.07 -30.85
C ALA A 445 30.92 -8.73 -30.16
N VAL A 446 30.48 -8.82 -28.90
CA VAL A 446 30.35 -7.65 -28.02
C VAL A 446 31.62 -7.55 -27.17
N LYS A 447 32.30 -6.39 -27.28
CA LYS A 447 33.47 -6.05 -26.48
C LYS A 447 33.07 -5.80 -25.03
N ALA A 448 33.81 -6.41 -24.11
CA ALA A 448 33.73 -6.16 -22.68
C ALA A 448 34.17 -4.74 -22.32
N LEU A 449 33.35 -4.01 -21.58
CA LEU A 449 33.70 -2.78 -20.89
C LEU A 449 33.95 -3.09 -19.41
N THR A 450 35.09 -2.65 -18.91
CA THR A 450 35.56 -2.80 -17.53
C THR A 450 34.70 -2.00 -16.53
N PRO A 451 34.43 -2.52 -15.31
CA PRO A 451 33.65 -1.79 -14.33
C PRO A 451 34.44 -0.68 -13.65
N LEU A 452 33.84 0.51 -13.61
CA LEU A 452 34.29 1.64 -12.82
C LEU A 452 33.82 1.45 -11.37
N THR A 453 34.76 1.43 -10.44
CA THR A 453 34.51 1.27 -9.00
C THR A 453 33.86 2.52 -8.44
N LEU A 454 32.60 2.45 -8.04
CA LEU A 454 31.91 3.54 -7.32
C LEU A 454 31.97 3.21 -5.82
N ILE A 455 32.65 4.08 -5.05
CA ILE A 455 32.66 4.05 -3.59
C ILE A 455 31.37 4.70 -3.13
N VAL A 456 30.45 3.92 -2.56
CA VAL A 456 29.24 4.44 -1.90
C VAL A 456 29.52 4.59 -0.41
N ALA A 457 29.48 5.82 0.07
CA ALA A 457 29.53 6.14 1.48
C ALA A 457 28.16 5.75 2.13
N LEU A 458 28.21 4.88 3.12
CA LEU A 458 27.07 4.57 3.97
C LEU A 458 26.72 5.81 4.81
N ILE A 459 25.61 6.44 4.50
CA ILE A 459 24.92 7.37 5.41
C ILE A 459 23.69 6.61 5.91
N PHE A 460 23.64 6.35 7.21
CA PHE A 460 22.45 5.85 7.90
C PHE A 460 21.38 6.91 7.83
N GLY A 461 20.46 6.77 6.89
CA GLY A 461 19.23 7.54 6.80
C GLY A 461 18.10 6.74 7.46
N ILE A 462 17.64 7.20 8.62
CA ILE A 462 16.38 6.76 9.23
C ILE A 462 15.28 7.10 8.22
N GLY A 463 14.68 6.08 7.61
CA GLY A 463 13.58 6.25 6.67
C GLY A 463 12.38 6.86 7.37
N ALA A 464 12.12 8.15 7.13
CA ALA A 464 10.88 8.77 7.50
C ALA A 464 9.77 8.17 6.64
N VAL A 465 8.86 7.41 7.27
CA VAL A 465 7.59 7.01 6.65
C VAL A 465 6.81 8.29 6.38
N LEU A 466 6.80 8.73 5.13
CA LEU A 466 5.91 9.79 4.66
C LEU A 466 4.54 9.17 4.40
N LEU A 467 3.59 9.50 5.24
CA LEU A 467 2.15 9.29 5.01
C LEU A 467 1.53 10.53 4.38
#